data_fc1cbe55ede682a0e6631df48bd062d0
#
_entry.id   fc1cbe55ede682a0e6631df48bd062d0
#
_cell.length_a   1.000
_cell.length_b   1.000
_cell.length_c   1.000
_cell.angle_alpha   90.00
_cell.angle_beta   90.00
_cell.angle_gamma   90.00
#
_symmetry.space_group_name_H-M   'P 1'
#
loop_
_entity.id
_entity.type
_entity.pdbx_description
1 polymer ?
#
loop_
_entity_poly.entity_id
_entity_poly.type
_entity_poly.pdbx_seq_one_letter_code
_entity_poly.pdbx_strand_id
1 'polypeptide(L)'
;MSCRFFTTAVQTKTGISMLLIERGEGMETKTIKTSYSSSAGTCLIILEDVKVPVGNLLGAEGQGFLVIMYNFNHERWYICAAVISATRKVLEECYKWTNQRTVFGKKLIEQPVIRAKLAHMTSQLEGVYNWLENITYQMTQMDYKTQSVKLAGPIALLKLMSTRVAHLVSDEACQIFGGRAITKTGMGRYIEAMQRTYKFAAILGGSEEIMADLGIRMASKGFPEARL
;
A
#
# COMPACT_ATOMS: atom_id res chain seq x y z
N MET A 1 22.14 6.88 -3.33
CA MET A 1 20.82 7.33 -3.77
C MET A 1 21.00 8.27 -4.94
N SER A 2 20.31 8.03 -6.08
CA SER A 2 20.53 8.73 -7.35
C SER A 2 19.49 9.83 -7.65
N CYS A 3 18.57 10.12 -6.71
CA CYS A 3 17.52 11.12 -6.91
C CYS A 3 18.15 12.51 -6.99
N ARG A 4 17.83 13.26 -8.05
CA ARG A 4 18.29 14.63 -8.28
C ARG A 4 17.33 15.67 -7.71
N PHE A 5 16.02 15.40 -7.74
CA PHE A 5 15.00 16.31 -7.28
C PHE A 5 14.17 15.70 -6.15
N PHE A 6 13.79 16.51 -5.19
CA PHE A 6 13.02 16.11 -4.01
C PHE A 6 11.81 17.01 -3.86
N THR A 7 10.59 16.43 -3.93
CA THR A 7 9.37 17.12 -3.52
C THR A 7 9.29 17.07 -1.99
N THR A 8 9.42 18.21 -1.36
CA THR A 8 9.61 18.30 0.09
C THR A 8 8.56 19.19 0.73
N ALA A 9 7.86 18.65 1.74
CA ALA A 9 7.00 19.44 2.61
C ALA A 9 7.88 20.17 3.63
N VAL A 10 7.73 21.50 3.69
CA VAL A 10 8.48 22.34 4.61
C VAL A 10 7.53 23.20 5.45
N GLN A 11 7.91 23.43 6.71
CA GLN A 11 7.18 24.38 7.56
C GLN A 11 7.62 25.80 7.25
N THR A 12 6.68 26.67 6.89
CA THR A 12 6.89 28.11 6.71
C THR A 12 6.11 28.91 7.76
N LYS A 13 6.24 30.22 7.74
CA LYS A 13 5.49 31.12 8.66
C LYS A 13 3.97 31.01 8.44
N THR A 14 3.54 30.70 7.24
CA THR A 14 2.13 30.63 6.85
C THR A 14 1.55 29.21 6.92
N GLY A 15 2.37 28.20 7.24
CA GLY A 15 1.96 26.79 7.30
C GLY A 15 2.86 25.88 6.47
N ILE A 16 2.38 24.68 6.16
CA ILE A 16 3.11 23.71 5.32
C ILE A 16 3.10 24.21 3.87
N SER A 17 4.26 24.28 3.25
CA SER A 17 4.46 24.57 1.83
C SER A 17 5.19 23.41 1.15
N MET A 18 5.01 23.25 -0.17
CA MET A 18 5.71 22.21 -0.95
C MET A 18 6.77 22.86 -1.83
N LEU A 19 7.98 22.35 -1.75
CA LEU A 19 9.12 22.79 -2.55
C LEU A 19 9.66 21.67 -3.41
N LEU A 20 10.10 21.99 -4.64
CA LEU A 20 10.94 21.14 -5.45
C LEU A 20 12.40 21.52 -5.18
N ILE A 21 13.10 20.68 -4.44
CA ILE A 21 14.49 20.93 -4.04
C ILE A 21 15.40 20.10 -4.95
N GLU A 22 16.33 20.76 -5.63
CA GLU A 22 17.37 20.10 -6.39
C GLU A 22 18.52 19.71 -5.44
N ARG A 23 19.10 18.52 -5.68
CA ARG A 23 20.29 18.07 -4.94
C ARG A 23 21.45 19.02 -5.18
N GLY A 24 22.02 19.52 -4.10
CA GLY A 24 23.11 20.50 -4.15
C GLY A 24 23.79 20.69 -2.80
N GLU A 25 24.48 21.79 -2.66
CA GLU A 25 25.12 22.21 -1.42
C GLU A 25 24.12 22.31 -0.26
N GLY A 26 24.52 21.90 0.94
CA GLY A 26 23.65 21.89 2.11
C GLY A 26 22.72 20.68 2.22
N MET A 27 22.74 19.73 1.25
CA MET A 27 21.93 18.52 1.28
C MET A 27 22.78 17.26 1.50
N GLU A 28 22.48 16.53 2.57
CA GLU A 28 23.05 15.22 2.84
C GLU A 28 21.96 14.14 2.82
N THR A 29 22.29 12.94 2.35
CA THR A 29 21.37 11.77 2.38
C THR A 29 22.08 10.57 2.99
N LYS A 30 21.46 9.97 4.03
CA LYS A 30 21.94 8.76 4.72
C LYS A 30 20.97 7.61 4.43
N THR A 31 21.45 6.53 3.80
CA THR A 31 20.62 5.36 3.46
C THR A 31 20.13 4.67 4.73
N ILE A 32 18.82 4.39 4.77
CA ILE A 32 18.19 3.54 5.78
C ILE A 32 17.98 2.16 5.18
N LYS A 33 18.58 1.13 5.78
CA LYS A 33 18.38 -0.26 5.38
C LYS A 33 17.01 -0.73 5.84
N THR A 34 16.19 -1.18 4.91
CA THR A 34 14.84 -1.71 5.20
C THR A 34 14.76 -3.18 4.81
N SER A 35 13.84 -3.93 5.44
CA SER A 35 13.53 -5.31 5.08
C SER A 35 12.75 -5.44 3.76
N TYR A 36 12.18 -4.34 3.27
CA TYR A 36 11.33 -4.32 2.09
C TYR A 36 12.09 -4.52 0.80
N SER A 37 13.00 -3.61 0.49
CA SER A 37 13.80 -3.65 -0.76
C SER A 37 15.07 -2.83 -0.61
N SER A 38 16.18 -3.38 -1.11
CA SER A 38 17.46 -2.66 -1.19
C SER A 38 17.43 -1.52 -2.22
N SER A 39 16.51 -1.59 -3.20
CA SER A 39 16.35 -0.58 -4.26
C SER A 39 15.28 0.49 -3.94
N ALA A 40 14.52 0.35 -2.86
CA ALA A 40 13.48 1.32 -2.48
C ALA A 40 14.04 2.72 -2.16
N GLY A 41 15.33 2.83 -1.85
CA GLY A 41 16.01 4.10 -1.68
C GLY A 41 15.58 4.90 -0.46
N THR A 42 15.06 4.25 0.58
CA THR A 42 14.70 4.91 1.85
C THR A 42 15.95 5.54 2.46
N CYS A 43 15.87 6.80 2.83
CA CYS A 43 16.98 7.54 3.41
C CYS A 43 16.50 8.63 4.36
N LEU A 44 17.38 9.02 5.26
CA LEU A 44 17.30 10.28 5.98
C LEU A 44 17.84 11.38 5.06
N ILE A 45 17.12 12.48 4.94
CA ILE A 45 17.55 13.69 4.22
C ILE A 45 17.81 14.77 5.26
N ILE A 46 18.99 15.37 5.21
CA ILE A 46 19.39 16.49 6.04
C ILE A 46 19.53 17.70 5.12
N LEU A 47 18.91 18.80 5.49
CA LEU A 47 18.89 20.07 4.73
C LEU A 47 19.41 21.16 5.66
N GLU A 48 20.55 21.75 5.32
CA GLU A 48 21.17 22.86 6.07
C GLU A 48 21.44 24.01 5.12
N ASP A 49 20.75 25.13 5.34
CA ASP A 49 20.90 26.39 4.57
C ASP A 49 20.76 26.21 3.04
N VAL A 50 19.98 25.22 2.60
CA VAL A 50 19.73 24.94 1.17
C VAL A 50 18.96 26.07 0.55
N LYS A 51 19.54 26.72 -0.46
CA LYS A 51 18.90 27.80 -1.21
C LYS A 51 17.99 27.23 -2.28
N VAL A 52 16.69 27.48 -2.16
CA VAL A 52 15.69 27.02 -3.13
C VAL A 52 15.10 28.25 -3.87
N PRO A 53 15.15 28.29 -5.21
CA PRO A 53 14.51 29.36 -5.97
C PRO A 53 13.01 29.47 -5.68
N VAL A 54 12.47 30.67 -5.57
CA VAL A 54 11.02 30.90 -5.34
C VAL A 54 10.14 30.22 -6.40
N GLY A 55 10.63 30.14 -7.64
CA GLY A 55 9.92 29.45 -8.73
C GLY A 55 9.78 27.94 -8.53
N ASN A 56 10.47 27.34 -7.54
CA ASN A 56 10.34 25.94 -7.19
C ASN A 56 9.26 25.68 -6.11
N LEU A 57 8.50 26.70 -5.73
CA LEU A 57 7.31 26.55 -4.89
C LEU A 57 6.21 25.82 -5.68
N LEU A 58 5.71 24.73 -5.15
CA LEU A 58 4.62 23.94 -5.74
C LEU A 58 3.30 24.37 -5.11
N GLY A 59 2.47 25.06 -5.89
CA GLY A 59 1.24 25.69 -5.42
C GLY A 59 1.51 27.05 -4.74
N ALA A 60 0.71 27.40 -3.72
CA ALA A 60 0.87 28.61 -2.95
C ALA A 60 1.53 28.36 -1.59
N GLU A 61 2.22 29.34 -1.04
CA GLU A 61 2.79 29.26 0.29
C GLU A 61 1.70 29.01 1.35
N GLY A 62 1.97 28.11 2.31
CA GLY A 62 1.01 27.71 3.32
C GLY A 62 -0.07 26.71 2.86
N GLN A 63 -0.14 26.37 1.57
CA GLN A 63 -1.13 25.44 1.02
C GLN A 63 -0.56 24.07 0.65
N GLY A 64 0.65 23.76 1.08
CA GLY A 64 1.32 22.49 0.78
C GLY A 64 0.55 21.25 1.25
N PHE A 65 -0.21 21.35 2.34
CA PHE A 65 -1.05 20.25 2.80
C PHE A 65 -2.11 19.84 1.75
N LEU A 66 -2.72 20.79 1.06
CA LEU A 66 -3.67 20.51 -0.02
C LEU A 66 -2.98 19.82 -1.20
N VAL A 67 -1.78 20.26 -1.56
CA VAL A 67 -0.97 19.65 -2.63
C VAL A 67 -0.64 18.20 -2.29
N ILE A 68 -0.25 17.90 -1.04
CA ILE A 68 0.02 16.53 -0.58
C ILE A 68 -1.25 15.67 -0.64
N MET A 69 -2.36 16.17 -0.10
CA MET A 69 -3.62 15.42 -0.06
C MET A 69 -4.16 15.11 -1.45
N TYR A 70 -3.90 15.97 -2.42
CA TYR A 70 -4.28 15.74 -3.81
C TYR A 70 -3.66 14.48 -4.38
N ASN A 71 -2.41 14.18 -4.06
CA ASN A 71 -1.72 12.97 -4.51
C ASN A 71 -2.10 11.72 -3.69
N PHE A 72 -2.36 11.85 -2.40
CA PHE A 72 -2.46 10.71 -1.48
C PHE A 72 -3.59 9.72 -1.80
N ASN A 73 -4.73 10.18 -2.29
CA ASN A 73 -5.81 9.26 -2.66
C ASN A 73 -5.43 8.39 -3.85
N HIS A 74 -4.77 8.98 -4.85
CA HIS A 74 -4.26 8.24 -6.01
C HIS A 74 -3.15 7.26 -5.61
N GLU A 75 -2.22 7.68 -4.78
CA GLU A 75 -1.16 6.82 -4.24
C GLU A 75 -1.73 5.64 -3.44
N ARG A 76 -2.72 5.89 -2.57
CA ARG A 76 -3.39 4.83 -1.80
C ARG A 76 -4.10 3.82 -2.69
N TRP A 77 -4.79 4.29 -3.72
CA TRP A 77 -5.41 3.43 -4.73
C TRP A 77 -4.35 2.56 -5.45
N TYR A 78 -3.23 3.16 -5.86
CA TYR A 78 -2.11 2.42 -6.45
C TYR A 78 -1.53 1.37 -5.50
N ILE A 79 -1.36 1.70 -4.23
CA ILE A 79 -0.92 0.74 -3.19
C ILE A 79 -1.89 -0.43 -3.11
N CYS A 80 -3.21 -0.20 -3.13
CA CYS A 80 -4.20 -1.26 -3.14
C CYS A 80 -4.03 -2.18 -4.35
N ALA A 81 -3.90 -1.62 -5.55
CA ALA A 81 -3.71 -2.38 -6.78
C ALA A 81 -2.44 -3.25 -6.72
N ALA A 82 -1.33 -2.68 -6.28
CA ALA A 82 -0.06 -3.38 -6.14
C ALA A 82 -0.12 -4.52 -5.12
N VAL A 83 -0.72 -4.27 -3.96
CA VAL A 83 -0.87 -5.28 -2.88
C VAL A 83 -1.78 -6.42 -3.32
N ILE A 84 -2.93 -6.12 -3.90
CA ILE A 84 -3.88 -7.13 -4.39
C ILE A 84 -3.24 -8.00 -5.47
N SER A 85 -2.51 -7.39 -6.41
CA SER A 85 -1.78 -8.12 -7.45
C SER A 85 -0.70 -9.04 -6.88
N ALA A 86 0.11 -8.56 -5.93
CA ALA A 86 1.12 -9.37 -5.25
C ALA A 86 0.49 -10.53 -4.46
N THR A 87 -0.62 -10.27 -3.78
CA THR A 87 -1.38 -11.27 -3.00
C THR A 87 -1.96 -12.35 -3.91
N ARG A 88 -2.49 -11.97 -5.07
CA ARG A 88 -2.98 -12.92 -6.10
C ARG A 88 -1.87 -13.84 -6.56
N LYS A 89 -0.67 -13.32 -6.79
CA LYS A 89 0.48 -14.13 -7.16
C LYS A 89 0.83 -15.19 -6.11
N VAL A 90 0.78 -14.83 -4.84
CA VAL A 90 1.01 -15.77 -3.73
C VAL A 90 -0.06 -16.86 -3.71
N LEU A 91 -1.33 -16.49 -3.87
CA LEU A 91 -2.44 -17.45 -3.93
C LEU A 91 -2.30 -18.42 -5.12
N GLU A 92 -1.93 -17.94 -6.30
CA GLU A 92 -1.66 -18.77 -7.48
C GLU A 92 -0.54 -19.78 -7.22
N GLU A 93 0.53 -19.38 -6.56
CA GLU A 93 1.60 -20.30 -6.17
C GLU A 93 1.11 -21.35 -5.17
N CYS A 94 0.19 -21.02 -4.26
CA CYS A 94 -0.44 -21.98 -3.37
C CYS A 94 -1.26 -23.03 -4.17
N TYR A 95 -2.04 -22.62 -5.16
CA TYR A 95 -2.77 -23.53 -6.04
C TYR A 95 -1.82 -24.47 -6.81
N LYS A 96 -0.74 -23.94 -7.38
CA LYS A 96 0.27 -24.75 -8.06
C LYS A 96 0.90 -25.77 -7.11
N TRP A 97 1.36 -25.32 -5.95
CA TRP A 97 2.00 -26.17 -4.96
C TRP A 97 1.09 -27.30 -4.47
N THR A 98 -0.16 -26.99 -4.12
CA THR A 98 -1.11 -27.96 -3.60
C THR A 98 -1.50 -29.02 -4.63
N ASN A 99 -1.43 -28.70 -5.93
CA ASN A 99 -1.64 -29.67 -7.01
C ASN A 99 -0.39 -30.52 -7.35
N GLN A 100 0.80 -30.09 -6.96
CA GLN A 100 2.05 -30.81 -7.21
C GLN A 100 2.47 -31.68 -6.04
N ARG A 101 2.29 -31.22 -4.81
CA ARG A 101 2.73 -31.90 -3.59
C ARG A 101 1.84 -33.09 -3.27
N THR A 102 2.45 -34.26 -3.08
CA THR A 102 1.79 -35.46 -2.59
C THR A 102 2.10 -35.70 -1.11
N VAL A 103 1.08 -35.97 -0.31
CA VAL A 103 1.16 -36.34 1.12
C VAL A 103 0.16 -37.44 1.40
N PHE A 104 0.56 -38.44 2.17
CA PHE A 104 -0.28 -39.63 2.48
C PHE A 104 -0.91 -40.29 1.23
N GLY A 105 -0.15 -40.37 0.13
CA GLY A 105 -0.60 -40.96 -1.13
C GLY A 105 -1.58 -40.14 -1.98
N LYS A 106 -1.92 -38.91 -1.57
CA LYS A 106 -2.85 -38.02 -2.28
C LYS A 106 -2.23 -36.65 -2.51
N LYS A 107 -2.73 -35.92 -3.51
CA LYS A 107 -2.33 -34.52 -3.70
C LYS A 107 -2.73 -33.67 -2.49
N LEU A 108 -1.93 -32.66 -2.17
CA LEU A 108 -2.17 -31.80 -1.01
C LEU A 108 -3.53 -31.08 -1.10
N ILE A 109 -3.98 -30.72 -2.30
CA ILE A 109 -5.30 -30.10 -2.57
C ILE A 109 -6.47 -31.02 -2.15
N GLU A 110 -6.28 -32.34 -2.09
CA GLU A 110 -7.30 -33.29 -1.70
C GLU A 110 -7.56 -33.31 -0.19
N GLN A 111 -6.70 -32.67 0.59
CA GLN A 111 -6.88 -32.53 2.04
C GLN A 111 -7.95 -31.47 2.35
N PRO A 112 -9.02 -31.78 3.12
CA PRO A 112 -10.10 -30.85 3.41
C PRO A 112 -9.63 -29.54 4.05
N VAL A 113 -8.68 -29.60 4.96
CA VAL A 113 -8.11 -28.40 5.63
C VAL A 113 -7.42 -27.47 4.64
N ILE A 114 -6.76 -28.01 3.61
CA ILE A 114 -6.11 -27.20 2.57
C ILE A 114 -7.15 -26.53 1.68
N ARG A 115 -8.20 -27.26 1.29
CA ARG A 115 -9.30 -26.65 0.51
C ARG A 115 -10.00 -25.55 1.29
N ALA A 116 -10.22 -25.72 2.59
CA ALA A 116 -10.83 -24.68 3.44
C ALA A 116 -9.95 -23.42 3.49
N LYS A 117 -8.63 -23.57 3.66
CA LYS A 117 -7.68 -22.44 3.60
C LYS A 117 -7.73 -21.72 2.25
N LEU A 118 -7.61 -22.46 1.15
CA LEU A 118 -7.67 -21.89 -0.20
C LEU A 118 -9.01 -21.17 -0.47
N ALA A 119 -10.13 -21.76 -0.04
CA ALA A 119 -11.45 -21.14 -0.19
C ALA A 119 -11.53 -19.80 0.57
N HIS A 120 -11.02 -19.77 1.83
CA HIS A 120 -10.99 -18.54 2.62
C HIS A 120 -10.10 -17.47 1.98
N MET A 121 -8.87 -17.81 1.60
CA MET A 121 -7.94 -16.91 0.93
C MET A 121 -8.54 -16.33 -0.37
N THR A 122 -9.12 -17.19 -1.20
CA THR A 122 -9.72 -16.80 -2.49
C THR A 122 -10.89 -15.84 -2.28
N SER A 123 -11.83 -16.18 -1.39
CA SER A 123 -13.01 -15.34 -1.15
C SER A 123 -12.66 -13.94 -0.64
N GLN A 124 -11.68 -13.85 0.27
CA GLN A 124 -11.21 -12.56 0.78
C GLN A 124 -10.51 -11.73 -0.31
N LEU A 125 -9.66 -12.37 -1.11
CA LEU A 125 -8.95 -11.70 -2.19
C LEU A 125 -9.90 -11.20 -3.29
N GLU A 126 -10.84 -12.02 -3.73
CA GLU A 126 -11.83 -11.63 -4.73
C GLU A 126 -12.73 -10.50 -4.21
N GLY A 127 -13.08 -10.50 -2.93
CA GLY A 127 -13.83 -9.40 -2.31
C GLY A 127 -13.13 -8.04 -2.44
N VAL A 128 -11.84 -7.97 -2.08
CA VAL A 128 -11.08 -6.70 -2.20
C VAL A 128 -10.74 -6.35 -3.65
N TYR A 129 -10.58 -7.34 -4.52
CA TYR A 129 -10.34 -7.12 -5.95
C TYR A 129 -11.57 -6.47 -6.62
N ASN A 130 -12.76 -7.01 -6.41
CA ASN A 130 -14.00 -6.42 -6.92
C ASN A 130 -14.24 -5.01 -6.37
N TRP A 131 -13.88 -4.76 -5.11
CA TRP A 131 -13.97 -3.42 -4.54
C TRP A 131 -12.98 -2.45 -5.20
N LEU A 132 -11.75 -2.89 -5.48
CA LEU A 132 -10.77 -2.11 -6.24
C LEU A 132 -11.30 -1.76 -7.64
N GLU A 133 -11.87 -2.73 -8.36
CA GLU A 133 -12.45 -2.49 -9.69
C GLU A 133 -13.59 -1.47 -9.63
N ASN A 134 -14.48 -1.59 -8.65
CA ASN A 134 -15.58 -0.64 -8.45
C ASN A 134 -15.04 0.79 -8.20
N ILE A 135 -14.04 0.96 -7.32
CA ILE A 135 -13.42 2.26 -7.07
C ILE A 135 -12.73 2.78 -8.33
N THR A 136 -12.01 1.92 -9.04
CA THR A 136 -11.34 2.29 -10.30
C THR A 136 -12.34 2.78 -11.35
N TYR A 137 -13.46 2.08 -11.50
CA TYR A 137 -14.54 2.52 -12.37
C TYR A 137 -15.08 3.90 -11.95
N GLN A 138 -15.36 4.10 -10.67
CA GLN A 138 -15.82 5.41 -10.18
C GLN A 138 -14.80 6.53 -10.46
N MET A 139 -13.50 6.24 -10.35
CA MET A 139 -12.44 7.21 -10.68
C MET A 139 -12.49 7.63 -12.15
N THR A 140 -12.87 6.74 -13.07
CA THR A 140 -13.00 7.08 -14.50
C THR A 140 -14.23 7.92 -14.80
N GLN A 141 -15.22 7.99 -13.91
CA GLN A 141 -16.48 8.73 -14.07
C GLN A 141 -16.47 10.11 -13.41
N MET A 142 -15.40 10.50 -12.76
CA MET A 142 -15.32 11.73 -11.98
C MET A 142 -14.07 12.52 -12.32
N ASP A 143 -14.14 13.84 -12.24
CA ASP A 143 -12.95 14.68 -12.23
C ASP A 143 -12.14 14.45 -10.93
N TYR A 144 -10.89 14.85 -10.96
CA TYR A 144 -9.96 14.63 -9.87
C TYR A 144 -10.38 15.32 -8.55
N LYS A 145 -10.99 16.51 -8.63
CA LYS A 145 -11.50 17.24 -7.46
C LYS A 145 -12.65 16.49 -6.80
N THR A 146 -13.58 15.96 -7.57
CA THR A 146 -14.70 15.15 -7.09
C THR A 146 -14.19 13.85 -6.48
N GLN A 147 -13.22 13.16 -7.10
CA GLN A 147 -12.57 11.96 -6.55
C GLN A 147 -11.97 12.24 -5.18
N SER A 148 -11.26 13.36 -5.00
CA SER A 148 -10.59 13.69 -3.74
C SER A 148 -11.54 13.84 -2.55
N VAL A 149 -12.80 14.16 -2.82
CA VAL A 149 -13.85 14.30 -1.79
C VAL A 149 -14.64 13.00 -1.63
N LYS A 150 -15.13 12.44 -2.73
CA LYS A 150 -16.07 11.29 -2.68
C LYS A 150 -15.37 9.95 -2.44
N LEU A 151 -14.14 9.77 -2.92
CA LEU A 151 -13.44 8.50 -2.87
C LEU A 151 -12.39 8.41 -1.76
N ALA A 152 -12.11 9.48 -1.02
CA ALA A 152 -11.12 9.48 0.05
C ALA A 152 -11.43 8.41 1.13
N GLY A 153 -12.67 8.32 1.59
CA GLY A 153 -13.13 7.30 2.55
C GLY A 153 -13.07 5.88 1.98
N PRO A 154 -13.76 5.61 0.87
CA PRO A 154 -13.71 4.30 0.22
C PRO A 154 -12.31 3.78 -0.09
N ILE A 155 -11.42 4.62 -0.61
CA ILE A 155 -10.01 4.25 -0.88
C ILE A 155 -9.26 3.95 0.43
N ALA A 156 -9.49 4.73 1.49
CA ALA A 156 -8.86 4.48 2.79
C ALA A 156 -9.29 3.12 3.36
N LEU A 157 -10.58 2.81 3.34
CA LEU A 157 -11.11 1.52 3.80
C LEU A 157 -10.66 0.36 2.91
N LEU A 158 -10.61 0.55 1.60
CA LEU A 158 -10.05 -0.45 0.69
C LEU A 158 -8.58 -0.72 1.02
N LYS A 159 -7.77 0.32 1.29
CA LYS A 159 -6.36 0.15 1.66
C LYS A 159 -6.21 -0.66 2.95
N LEU A 160 -6.97 -0.33 3.98
CA LEU A 160 -7.04 -1.10 5.21
C LEU A 160 -7.35 -2.57 4.92
N MET A 161 -8.41 -2.85 4.17
CA MET A 161 -8.85 -4.23 3.90
C MET A 161 -7.86 -4.99 3.04
N SER A 162 -7.29 -4.37 2.00
CA SER A 162 -6.32 -4.99 1.10
C SER A 162 -5.06 -5.47 1.86
N THR A 163 -4.55 -4.68 2.80
CA THR A 163 -3.37 -5.06 3.59
C THR A 163 -3.68 -6.12 4.64
N ARG A 164 -4.90 -6.13 5.19
CA ARG A 164 -5.37 -7.21 6.07
C ARG A 164 -5.54 -8.53 5.32
N VAL A 165 -6.08 -8.51 4.11
CA VAL A 165 -6.17 -9.69 3.24
C VAL A 165 -4.78 -10.17 2.82
N ALA A 166 -3.85 -9.28 2.52
CA ALA A 166 -2.47 -9.62 2.23
C ALA A 166 -1.78 -10.32 3.41
N HIS A 167 -2.01 -9.85 4.65
CA HIS A 167 -1.55 -10.52 5.87
C HIS A 167 -2.10 -11.94 5.96
N LEU A 168 -3.42 -12.08 5.87
CA LEU A 168 -4.12 -13.37 5.96
C LEU A 168 -3.59 -14.36 4.91
N VAL A 169 -3.53 -13.96 3.65
CA VAL A 169 -3.06 -14.82 2.56
C VAL A 169 -1.58 -15.18 2.74
N SER A 170 -0.77 -14.24 3.20
CA SER A 170 0.65 -14.47 3.46
C SER A 170 0.87 -15.51 4.56
N ASP A 171 0.14 -15.42 5.67
CA ASP A 171 0.22 -16.36 6.79
C ASP A 171 -0.26 -17.76 6.40
N GLU A 172 -1.43 -17.86 5.79
CA GLU A 172 -1.99 -19.13 5.34
C GLU A 172 -1.14 -19.79 4.25
N ALA A 173 -0.53 -19.03 3.36
CA ALA A 173 0.41 -19.52 2.37
C ALA A 173 1.65 -20.13 3.01
N CYS A 174 2.17 -19.53 4.09
CA CYS A 174 3.27 -20.10 4.86
C CYS A 174 2.91 -21.47 5.42
N GLN A 175 1.72 -21.64 5.98
CA GLN A 175 1.24 -22.92 6.49
C GLN A 175 1.08 -23.98 5.36
N ILE A 176 0.57 -23.58 4.19
CA ILE A 176 0.41 -24.47 3.03
C ILE A 176 1.77 -24.94 2.48
N PHE A 177 2.76 -24.05 2.40
CA PHE A 177 4.10 -24.37 1.91
C PHE A 177 4.99 -25.07 2.94
N GLY A 178 4.70 -24.88 4.24
CA GLY A 178 5.52 -25.40 5.33
C GLY A 178 6.95 -24.85 5.28
N GLY A 179 7.96 -25.66 5.56
CA GLY A 179 9.36 -25.22 5.58
C GLY A 179 9.87 -24.57 4.29
N ARG A 180 9.21 -24.76 3.16
CA ARG A 180 9.57 -24.08 1.91
C ARG A 180 9.21 -22.58 1.93
N ALA A 181 8.22 -22.19 2.73
CA ALA A 181 7.79 -20.78 2.84
C ALA A 181 8.88 -19.83 3.39
N ILE A 182 9.87 -20.37 4.06
CA ILE A 182 10.97 -19.60 4.64
C ILE A 182 12.26 -19.65 3.80
N THR A 183 12.19 -20.18 2.56
CA THR A 183 13.33 -20.23 1.65
C THR A 183 13.30 -19.06 0.67
N LYS A 184 14.44 -18.37 0.50
CA LYS A 184 14.60 -17.24 -0.41
C LYS A 184 14.75 -17.64 -1.87
N THR A 185 14.81 -18.93 -2.16
CA THR A 185 15.01 -19.52 -3.50
C THR A 185 13.94 -20.55 -3.81
N GLY A 186 13.84 -20.96 -5.07
CA GLY A 186 12.88 -21.97 -5.50
C GLY A 186 11.43 -21.51 -5.40
N MET A 187 10.51 -22.44 -5.17
CA MET A 187 9.07 -22.20 -5.18
C MET A 187 8.60 -21.33 -4.01
N GLY A 188 9.27 -21.41 -2.85
CA GLY A 188 8.91 -20.67 -1.64
C GLY A 188 9.23 -19.17 -1.69
N ARG A 189 10.07 -18.73 -2.61
CA ARG A 189 10.60 -17.35 -2.67
C ARG A 189 9.54 -16.25 -2.64
N TYR A 190 8.38 -16.47 -3.28
CA TYR A 190 7.30 -15.47 -3.31
C TYR A 190 6.56 -15.39 -1.98
N ILE A 191 6.40 -16.54 -1.32
CA ILE A 191 5.76 -16.64 -0.01
C ILE A 191 6.66 -15.97 1.05
N GLU A 192 7.94 -16.32 1.08
CA GLU A 192 8.94 -15.69 1.96
C GLU A 192 8.98 -14.18 1.76
N ALA A 193 9.07 -13.72 0.52
CA ALA A 193 9.13 -12.30 0.21
C ALA A 193 7.87 -11.57 0.68
N MET A 194 6.69 -12.12 0.43
CA MET A 194 5.41 -11.53 0.86
C MET A 194 5.32 -11.47 2.39
N GLN A 195 5.64 -12.56 3.09
CA GLN A 195 5.60 -12.63 4.56
C GLN A 195 6.51 -11.59 5.20
N ARG A 196 7.66 -11.35 4.64
CA ARG A 196 8.63 -10.38 5.15
C ARG A 196 8.28 -8.94 4.81
N THR A 197 7.52 -8.68 3.73
CA THR A 197 7.41 -7.33 3.15
C THR A 197 6.00 -6.74 3.14
N TYR A 198 4.92 -7.52 3.36
CA TYR A 198 3.55 -7.01 3.29
C TYR A 198 3.30 -5.81 4.22
N LYS A 199 3.98 -5.75 5.38
CA LYS A 199 3.85 -4.63 6.34
C LYS A 199 4.29 -3.28 5.76
N PHE A 200 5.14 -3.27 4.75
CA PHE A 200 5.51 -2.03 4.08
C PHE A 200 4.26 -1.33 3.51
N ALA A 201 3.43 -2.03 2.77
CA ALA A 201 2.20 -1.48 2.22
C ALA A 201 1.17 -1.13 3.29
N ALA A 202 1.16 -1.84 4.42
CA ALA A 202 0.28 -1.56 5.56
C ALA A 202 0.61 -0.22 6.26
N ILE A 203 1.86 0.24 6.16
CA ILE A 203 2.35 1.47 6.80
C ILE A 203 2.39 2.63 5.80
N LEU A 204 2.88 2.38 4.58
CA LEU A 204 3.06 3.39 3.54
C LEU A 204 1.70 4.02 3.15
N GLY A 205 1.69 5.33 2.90
CA GLY A 205 0.50 6.09 2.48
C GLY A 205 -0.57 6.22 3.59
N GLY A 206 -0.22 5.89 4.83
CA GLY A 206 -1.05 5.91 6.03
C GLY A 206 -1.23 4.51 6.63
N SER A 207 -0.97 4.37 7.94
CA SER A 207 -1.14 3.10 8.65
C SER A 207 -2.58 2.61 8.61
N GLU A 208 -2.79 1.33 8.91
CA GLU A 208 -4.11 0.70 8.92
C GLU A 208 -5.07 1.44 9.86
N GLU A 209 -4.59 1.90 11.01
CA GLU A 209 -5.36 2.64 12.02
C GLU A 209 -5.79 4.02 11.51
N ILE A 210 -4.87 4.73 10.87
CA ILE A 210 -5.16 6.03 10.24
C ILE A 210 -6.14 5.88 9.08
N MET A 211 -6.04 4.81 8.30
CA MET A 211 -6.97 4.54 7.21
C MET A 211 -8.37 4.18 7.71
N ALA A 212 -8.47 3.42 8.81
CA ALA A 212 -9.75 3.10 9.46
C ALA A 212 -10.44 4.38 9.95
N ASP A 213 -9.74 5.21 10.71
CA ASP A 213 -10.27 6.48 11.21
C ASP A 213 -10.69 7.43 10.08
N LEU A 214 -9.83 7.63 9.08
CA LEU A 214 -10.15 8.46 7.92
C LEU A 214 -11.40 7.95 7.20
N GLY A 215 -11.49 6.64 6.96
CA GLY A 215 -12.61 6.02 6.27
C GLY A 215 -13.95 6.31 6.97
N ILE A 216 -14.01 6.11 8.28
CA ILE A 216 -15.22 6.35 9.08
C ILE A 216 -15.55 7.84 9.19
N ARG A 217 -14.55 8.70 9.42
CA ARG A 217 -14.78 10.17 9.45
C ARG A 217 -15.35 10.69 8.13
N MET A 218 -14.88 10.17 6.99
CA MET A 218 -15.42 10.58 5.69
C MET A 218 -16.82 10.01 5.45
N ALA A 219 -17.09 8.77 5.84
CA ALA A 219 -18.43 8.19 5.75
C ALA A 219 -19.43 8.97 6.62
N SER A 220 -19.08 9.28 7.85
CA SER A 220 -19.96 10.01 8.80
C SER A 220 -20.38 11.39 8.31
N LYS A 221 -19.54 12.07 7.51
CA LYS A 221 -19.91 13.38 6.90
C LYS A 221 -21.05 13.28 5.89
N GLY A 222 -21.26 12.11 5.30
CA GLY A 222 -22.33 11.85 4.32
C GLY A 222 -23.61 11.28 4.91
N PHE A 223 -23.63 10.92 6.21
CA PHE A 223 -24.83 10.42 6.86
C PHE A 223 -25.73 11.58 7.30
N PRO A 224 -27.04 11.53 7.03
CA PRO A 224 -27.98 12.49 7.59
C PRO A 224 -27.95 12.41 9.11
N GLU A 225 -28.00 13.58 9.77
CA GLU A 225 -28.19 13.63 11.23
C GLU A 225 -29.46 12.84 11.60
N ALA A 226 -29.34 11.95 12.58
CA ALA A 226 -30.51 11.26 13.08
C ALA A 226 -31.48 12.31 13.65
N ARG A 227 -32.60 12.52 12.98
CA ARG A 227 -33.72 13.28 13.56
C ARG A 227 -34.35 12.38 14.61
N LEU A 228 -34.02 12.66 15.88
CA LEU A 228 -34.76 12.11 17.01
C LEU A 228 -36.18 12.69 17.06
#